data_5402d8682e1cdbdb1045c77ae10d86db
#
_entry.id   5402d8682e1cdbdb1045c77ae10d86db
#
_cell.length_a   1.000
_cell.length_b   1.000
_cell.length_c   1.000
_cell.angle_alpha   90.00
_cell.angle_beta   90.00
_cell.angle_gamma   90.00
#
_symmetry.space_group_name_H-M   'P 1'
#
loop_
_entity.id
_entity.type
_entity.pdbx_description
1 polymer ?
#
loop_
_entity_poly.entity_id
_entity_poly.type
_entity_poly.pdbx_seq_one_letter_code
_entity_poly.pdbx_strand_id
1 'polypeptide(L)'
;MLGLILKSIRTGALTEANPFGRHASFGFPVMDFSRCTACGECVKACPTGALHATQPTPERGIVSLSLAACIQCRACVAACPEQAISVSPDIEVCAHSREQLSQSASFDIDPVTGLGTFRQVEPAAGLGLADAAANVKARIHGRLGRSLQ
;
A
#
# COMPACT_ATOMS: atom_id res chain seq x y z
N MET A 1 22.82 28.87 -26.59
CA MET A 1 22.10 27.57 -26.75
C MET A 1 23.05 26.41 -27.05
N LEU A 2 24.00 26.54 -27.98
CA LEU A 2 24.95 25.47 -28.35
C LEU A 2 25.79 24.97 -27.15
N GLY A 3 26.18 25.85 -26.22
CA GLY A 3 26.94 25.50 -25.00
C GLY A 3 26.18 24.60 -24.02
N LEU A 4 24.84 24.71 -23.93
CA LEU A 4 23.99 23.84 -23.12
C LEU A 4 23.90 22.45 -23.72
N ILE A 5 23.79 22.36 -25.04
CA ILE A 5 23.72 21.09 -25.76
C ILE A 5 25.02 20.32 -25.63
N LEU A 6 26.14 20.99 -25.83
CA LEU A 6 27.48 20.40 -25.63
C LEU A 6 27.74 19.95 -24.19
N LYS A 7 27.22 20.69 -23.21
CA LYS A 7 27.34 20.32 -21.80
C LYS A 7 26.48 19.10 -21.46
N SER A 8 25.25 19.00 -22.01
CA SER A 8 24.38 17.86 -21.81
C SER A 8 24.94 16.58 -22.45
N ILE A 9 25.55 16.68 -23.64
CA ILE A 9 26.22 15.56 -24.31
C ILE A 9 27.45 15.09 -23.51
N ARG A 10 28.21 16.02 -22.89
CA ARG A 10 29.37 15.68 -22.07
C ARG A 10 29.04 15.07 -20.74
N THR A 11 27.92 15.46 -20.12
CA THR A 11 27.51 14.95 -18.81
C THR A 11 26.79 13.59 -18.87
N GLY A 12 26.32 13.17 -20.07
CA GLY A 12 25.63 11.89 -20.22
C GLY A 12 24.34 11.82 -19.42
N ALA A 13 24.05 10.68 -18.86
CA ALA A 13 22.88 10.48 -18.00
C ALA A 13 23.10 11.14 -16.62
N LEU A 14 22.30 12.17 -16.33
CA LEU A 14 22.34 12.91 -15.05
C LEU A 14 21.47 12.24 -13.98
N THR A 15 20.69 11.25 -14.36
CA THR A 15 19.77 10.53 -13.46
C THR A 15 20.29 9.11 -13.25
N GLU A 16 20.39 8.73 -12.00
CA GLU A 16 20.65 7.35 -11.63
C GLU A 16 19.40 6.51 -11.89
N ALA A 17 19.56 5.36 -12.53
CA ALA A 17 18.42 4.48 -12.86
C ALA A 17 17.69 3.96 -11.62
N ASN A 18 18.38 3.91 -10.49
CA ASN A 18 17.81 3.42 -9.23
C ASN A 18 18.37 4.20 -8.03
N PRO A 19 18.01 5.51 -7.90
CA PRO A 19 18.65 6.43 -6.96
C PRO A 19 18.46 6.06 -5.49
N PHE A 20 17.42 5.30 -5.18
CA PHE A 20 17.11 4.90 -3.80
C PHE A 20 17.55 3.47 -3.49
N GLY A 21 17.96 2.68 -4.49
CA GLY A 21 18.25 1.26 -4.31
C GLY A 21 17.06 0.48 -3.75
N ARG A 22 17.31 -0.70 -3.22
CA ARG A 22 16.31 -1.47 -2.47
C ARG A 22 16.50 -1.21 -0.98
N HIS A 23 15.98 -0.10 -0.50
CA HIS A 23 16.02 0.20 0.93
C HIS A 23 14.76 -0.34 1.61
N ALA A 24 14.92 -1.28 2.53
CA ALA A 24 13.86 -1.82 3.38
C ALA A 24 13.16 -0.74 4.25
N SER A 25 13.75 0.46 4.29
CA SER A 25 13.24 1.60 5.06
C SER A 25 12.31 2.53 4.27
N PHE A 26 12.28 2.42 2.95
CA PHE A 26 11.47 3.28 2.07
C PHE A 26 10.49 2.42 1.30
N GLY A 27 9.24 2.86 1.21
CA GLY A 27 8.20 2.22 0.43
C GLY A 27 6.82 2.43 0.98
N PHE A 28 5.83 2.06 0.19
CA PHE A 28 4.44 2.16 0.59
C PHE A 28 4.05 1.04 1.55
N PRO A 29 3.12 1.31 2.48
CA PRO A 29 2.57 0.27 3.34
C PRO A 29 1.81 -0.77 2.51
N VAL A 30 2.00 -2.02 2.86
CA VAL A 30 1.27 -3.17 2.32
C VAL A 30 0.50 -3.81 3.46
N MET A 31 -0.81 -3.98 3.28
CA MET A 31 -1.68 -4.60 4.27
C MET A 31 -1.86 -6.09 4.00
N ASP A 32 -1.59 -6.89 5.01
CA ASP A 32 -2.03 -8.27 5.07
C ASP A 32 -3.38 -8.32 5.80
N PHE A 33 -4.45 -8.27 5.02
CA PHE A 33 -5.81 -8.23 5.57
C PHE A 33 -6.17 -9.52 6.33
N SER A 34 -5.50 -10.63 6.05
CA SER A 34 -5.76 -11.90 6.76
C SER A 34 -5.34 -11.86 8.23
N ARG A 35 -4.37 -11.00 8.56
CA ARG A 35 -3.89 -10.77 9.94
C ARG A 35 -4.57 -9.58 10.61
N CYS A 36 -5.28 -8.78 9.84
CA CYS A 36 -5.90 -7.56 10.33
C CYS A 36 -7.17 -7.89 11.13
N THR A 37 -7.28 -7.34 12.33
CA THR A 37 -8.45 -7.46 13.20
C THR A 37 -9.38 -6.25 13.14
N ALA A 38 -9.17 -5.34 12.18
CA ALA A 38 -9.93 -4.11 12.01
C ALA A 38 -10.01 -3.22 13.26
N CYS A 39 -9.05 -3.30 14.17
CA CYS A 39 -9.02 -2.58 15.45
C CYS A 39 -8.94 -1.04 15.31
N GLY A 40 -8.58 -0.51 14.13
CA GLY A 40 -8.57 0.92 13.85
C GLY A 40 -7.35 1.69 14.38
N GLU A 41 -6.39 1.07 15.06
CA GLU A 41 -5.22 1.77 15.62
C GLU A 41 -4.37 2.43 14.52
N CYS A 42 -4.21 1.78 13.37
CA CYS A 42 -3.51 2.34 12.22
C CYS A 42 -4.22 3.57 11.63
N VAL A 43 -5.55 3.63 11.73
CA VAL A 43 -6.36 4.80 11.28
C VAL A 43 -6.10 5.98 12.19
N LYS A 44 -6.10 5.78 13.51
CA LYS A 44 -5.81 6.83 14.50
C LYS A 44 -4.40 7.38 14.37
N ALA A 45 -3.44 6.51 14.03
CA ALA A 45 -2.04 6.88 13.88
C ALA A 45 -1.71 7.57 12.56
N CYS A 46 -2.61 7.53 11.56
CA CYS A 46 -2.34 8.08 10.23
C CYS A 46 -2.55 9.61 10.19
N PRO A 47 -1.49 10.42 10.02
CA PRO A 47 -1.62 11.88 10.05
C PRO A 47 -2.32 12.46 8.83
N THR A 48 -2.33 11.75 7.70
CA THR A 48 -2.91 12.22 6.44
C THR A 48 -4.28 11.65 6.16
N GLY A 49 -4.79 10.76 7.03
CA GLY A 49 -6.03 10.06 6.77
C GLY A 49 -5.97 9.12 5.55
N ALA A 50 -4.79 8.62 5.19
CA ALA A 50 -4.65 7.63 4.12
C ALA A 50 -5.31 6.28 4.47
N LEU A 51 -5.47 6.01 5.74
CA LEU A 51 -6.18 4.85 6.28
C LEU A 51 -7.55 5.28 6.81
N HIS A 52 -8.58 4.57 6.41
CA HIS A 52 -9.95 4.77 6.85
C HIS A 52 -10.55 3.46 7.33
N ALA A 53 -11.39 3.53 8.35
CA ALA A 53 -12.24 2.44 8.76
C ALA A 53 -13.69 2.95 8.82
N THR A 54 -14.58 2.22 8.20
CA THR A 54 -16.02 2.50 8.21
C THR A 54 -16.80 1.27 8.65
N GLN A 55 -17.90 1.48 9.35
CA GLN A 55 -18.81 0.43 9.73
C GLN A 55 -20.19 0.72 9.11
N PRO A 56 -20.45 0.21 7.90
CA PRO A 56 -21.75 0.41 7.24
C PRO A 56 -22.90 -0.30 7.98
N THR A 57 -22.59 -1.35 8.72
CA THR A 57 -23.54 -2.06 9.62
C THR A 57 -22.82 -2.46 10.91
N PRO A 58 -23.52 -2.75 12.02
CA PRO A 58 -22.88 -3.19 13.26
C PRO A 58 -22.05 -4.46 13.10
N GLU A 59 -22.38 -5.30 12.14
CA GLU A 59 -21.76 -6.60 11.88
C GLU A 59 -20.69 -6.54 10.78
N ARG A 60 -20.54 -5.39 10.09
CA ARG A 60 -19.63 -5.26 8.95
C ARG A 60 -18.76 -4.02 9.05
N GLY A 61 -17.45 -4.24 9.00
CA GLY A 61 -16.46 -3.19 8.89
C GLY A 61 -15.77 -3.20 7.52
N ILE A 62 -15.30 -2.04 7.09
CA ILE A 62 -14.45 -1.90 5.90
C ILE A 62 -13.23 -1.11 6.32
N VAL A 63 -12.05 -1.64 6.04
CA VAL A 63 -10.77 -0.94 6.20
C VAL A 63 -10.22 -0.66 4.82
N SER A 64 -9.84 0.60 4.59
CA SER A 64 -9.27 1.05 3.30
C SER A 64 -7.97 1.80 3.50
N LEU A 65 -7.05 1.62 2.57
CA LEU A 65 -5.77 2.31 2.47
C LEU A 65 -5.67 2.99 1.11
N SER A 66 -5.46 4.30 1.09
CA SER A 66 -5.20 5.08 -0.13
C SER A 66 -3.71 5.43 -0.21
N LEU A 67 -2.99 4.82 -1.14
CA LEU A 67 -1.58 5.14 -1.38
C LEU A 67 -1.41 6.56 -1.94
N ALA A 68 -2.44 7.10 -2.62
CA ALA A 68 -2.43 8.46 -3.14
C ALA A 68 -2.38 9.55 -2.06
N ALA A 69 -2.82 9.24 -0.83
CA ALA A 69 -2.78 10.13 0.32
C ALA A 69 -1.63 9.80 1.30
N CYS A 70 -0.88 8.72 1.04
CA CYS A 70 0.15 8.22 1.93
C CYS A 70 1.46 9.00 1.77
N ILE A 71 2.00 9.52 2.87
CA ILE A 71 3.31 10.19 2.93
C ILE A 71 4.45 9.25 3.38
N GLN A 72 4.22 7.96 3.43
CA GLN A 72 5.22 6.94 3.80
C GLN A 72 5.87 7.12 5.18
N CYS A 73 5.16 7.75 6.13
CA CYS A 73 5.68 8.04 7.47
C CYS A 73 5.82 6.82 8.38
N ARG A 74 5.26 5.65 8.01
CA ARG A 74 5.31 4.37 8.74
C ARG A 74 4.61 4.36 10.10
N ALA A 75 3.91 5.41 10.50
CA ALA A 75 3.19 5.45 11.77
C ALA A 75 2.19 4.29 11.91
N CYS A 76 1.51 3.90 10.83
CA CYS A 76 0.59 2.79 10.80
C CYS A 76 1.27 1.43 11.04
N VAL A 77 2.51 1.25 10.58
CA VAL A 77 3.29 0.02 10.81
C VAL A 77 3.63 -0.12 12.29
N ALA A 78 4.08 0.98 12.92
CA ALA A 78 4.42 1.00 14.34
C ALA A 78 3.20 0.84 15.25
N ALA A 79 2.04 1.34 14.81
CA ALA A 79 0.81 1.30 15.60
C ALA A 79 0.04 -0.03 15.49
N CYS A 80 0.38 -0.91 14.56
CA CYS A 80 -0.37 -2.15 14.31
C CYS A 80 0.02 -3.24 15.32
N PRO A 81 -0.86 -3.64 16.26
CA PRO A 81 -0.54 -4.68 17.24
C PRO A 81 -0.38 -6.06 16.58
N GLU A 82 -1.15 -6.33 15.53
CA GLU A 82 -1.13 -7.60 14.82
C GLU A 82 0.00 -7.69 13.78
N GLN A 83 0.80 -6.62 13.62
CA GLN A 83 1.83 -6.53 12.58
C GLN A 83 1.30 -6.88 11.17
N ALA A 84 0.05 -6.51 10.91
CA ALA A 84 -0.63 -6.73 9.66
C ALA A 84 -0.19 -5.75 8.55
N ILE A 85 0.64 -4.76 8.88
CA ILE A 85 1.13 -3.75 7.95
C ILE A 85 2.65 -3.85 7.85
N SER A 86 3.14 -4.06 6.65
CA SER A 86 4.57 -4.07 6.34
C SER A 86 4.91 -2.97 5.34
N VAL A 87 6.19 -2.72 5.13
CA VAL A 87 6.67 -1.75 4.13
C VAL A 87 7.14 -2.52 2.89
N SER A 88 6.63 -2.15 1.72
CA SER A 88 7.14 -2.69 0.46
C SER A 88 8.55 -2.14 0.20
N PRO A 89 9.49 -2.96 -0.27
CA PRO A 89 10.77 -2.47 -0.79
C PRO A 89 10.62 -1.78 -2.15
N ASP A 90 9.45 -1.87 -2.78
CA ASP A 90 9.14 -1.26 -4.06
C ASP A 90 8.55 0.13 -3.82
N ILE A 91 9.27 1.15 -4.27
CA ILE A 91 8.88 2.56 -4.18
C ILE A 91 8.19 3.07 -5.45
N GLU A 92 8.27 2.29 -6.53
CA GLU A 92 7.68 2.67 -7.81
C GLU A 92 6.23 2.20 -7.87
N VAL A 93 5.31 3.13 -7.65
CA VAL A 93 3.88 2.90 -7.79
C VAL A 93 3.35 3.80 -8.89
N CYS A 94 2.88 3.18 -9.97
CA CYS A 94 2.26 3.86 -11.11
C CYS A 94 0.81 3.42 -11.24
N ALA A 95 -0.09 4.37 -11.48
CA ALA A 95 -1.50 4.10 -11.69
C ALA A 95 -2.11 5.12 -12.66
N HIS A 96 -3.11 4.71 -13.42
CA HIS A 96 -3.85 5.60 -14.31
C HIS A 96 -4.96 6.36 -13.60
N SER A 97 -5.40 5.85 -12.45
CA SER A 97 -6.44 6.49 -11.65
C SER A 97 -6.15 6.37 -10.15
N ARG A 98 -6.75 7.25 -9.37
CA ARG A 98 -6.57 7.27 -7.90
C ARG A 98 -7.14 6.02 -7.23
N GLU A 99 -8.17 5.43 -7.79
CA GLU A 99 -8.84 4.23 -7.28
C GLU A 99 -7.89 3.02 -7.32
N GLN A 100 -7.03 2.95 -8.34
CA GLN A 100 -6.01 1.89 -8.45
C GLN A 100 -4.94 1.94 -7.36
N LEU A 101 -4.80 3.09 -6.71
CA LEU A 101 -3.92 3.30 -5.57
C LEU A 101 -4.62 3.04 -4.22
N SER A 102 -5.84 2.53 -4.25
CA SER A 102 -6.61 2.24 -3.06
C SER A 102 -6.80 0.73 -2.90
N GLN A 103 -6.65 0.27 -1.67
CA GLN A 103 -6.89 -1.11 -1.26
C GLN A 103 -7.95 -1.09 -0.18
N SER A 104 -8.93 -1.96 -0.25
CA SER A 104 -9.98 -2.09 0.78
C SER A 104 -10.34 -3.54 1.01
N ALA A 105 -10.73 -3.83 2.23
CA ALA A 105 -11.20 -5.14 2.62
C ALA A 105 -12.36 -5.03 3.59
N SER A 106 -13.30 -5.96 3.49
CA SER A 106 -14.41 -6.09 4.42
C SER A 106 -14.12 -7.12 5.49
N PHE A 107 -14.66 -6.86 6.66
CA PHE A 107 -14.51 -7.64 7.88
C PHE A 107 -15.88 -7.90 8.48
N ASP A 108 -16.07 -9.08 9.02
CA ASP A 108 -17.22 -9.40 9.87
C ASP A 108 -16.82 -8.99 11.31
N ILE A 109 -17.56 -8.05 11.91
CA ILE A 109 -17.28 -7.51 13.23
C ILE A 109 -18.03 -8.32 14.29
N ASP A 110 -17.32 -8.82 15.27
CA ASP A 110 -17.92 -9.45 16.45
C ASP A 110 -18.52 -8.36 17.35
N PRO A 111 -19.84 -8.40 17.61
CA PRO A 111 -20.51 -7.37 18.41
C PRO A 111 -20.06 -7.35 19.87
N VAL A 112 -19.44 -8.42 20.37
CA VAL A 112 -18.99 -8.53 21.78
C VAL A 112 -17.57 -7.96 21.93
N THR A 113 -16.65 -8.34 21.06
CA THR A 113 -15.24 -7.92 21.14
C THR A 113 -14.93 -6.66 20.36
N GLY A 114 -15.78 -6.31 19.36
CA GLY A 114 -15.55 -5.21 18.45
C GLY A 114 -14.42 -5.47 17.45
N LEU A 115 -13.85 -6.67 17.44
CA LEU A 115 -12.79 -7.05 16.52
C LEU A 115 -13.35 -7.66 15.23
N GLY A 116 -12.66 -7.42 14.12
CA GLY A 116 -13.06 -7.90 12.81
C GLY A 116 -12.31 -9.15 12.39
N THR A 117 -13.05 -10.06 11.76
CA THR A 117 -12.50 -11.20 11.03
C THR A 117 -12.50 -10.89 9.55
N PHE A 118 -11.36 -11.08 8.88
CA PHE A 118 -11.25 -10.83 7.44
C PHE A 118 -12.25 -11.67 6.65
N ARG A 119 -12.98 -11.01 5.77
CA ARG A 119 -13.96 -11.64 4.89
C ARG A 119 -13.47 -11.68 3.44
N GLN A 120 -13.27 -10.52 2.84
CA GLN A 120 -12.82 -10.43 1.45
C GLN A 120 -12.15 -9.09 1.16
N VAL A 121 -11.33 -9.06 0.12
CA VAL A 121 -10.83 -7.82 -0.46
C VAL A 121 -11.95 -7.20 -1.30
N GLU A 122 -12.29 -5.95 -1.01
CA GLU A 122 -13.27 -5.22 -1.80
C GLU A 122 -12.61 -4.73 -3.09
N PRO A 123 -13.24 -4.93 -4.25
CA PRO A 123 -12.74 -4.37 -5.50
C PRO A 123 -12.75 -2.84 -5.39
N ALA A 124 -11.66 -2.20 -5.82
CA ALA A 124 -11.65 -0.74 -5.93
C ALA A 124 -12.78 -0.31 -6.87
N ALA A 125 -13.64 0.58 -6.38
CA ALA A 125 -14.82 1.02 -7.11
C ALA A 125 -14.40 1.61 -8.47
N GLY A 126 -14.68 0.93 -9.56
CA GLY A 126 -14.50 1.47 -10.91
C GLY A 126 -13.76 0.64 -11.94
N LEU A 127 -13.06 -0.42 -11.56
CA LEU A 127 -12.42 -1.34 -12.52
C LEU A 127 -12.53 -2.76 -11.97
N GLY A 128 -12.81 -3.72 -12.83
CA GLY A 128 -12.88 -5.15 -12.47
C GLY A 128 -11.54 -5.70 -11.97
N LEU A 129 -11.17 -5.33 -10.78
CA LEU A 129 -9.86 -5.47 -10.14
C LEU A 129 -9.74 -6.71 -9.25
N ALA A 130 -10.49 -7.75 -9.50
CA ALA A 130 -10.07 -9.09 -9.09
C ALA A 130 -8.65 -9.40 -9.62
N ASP A 131 -8.31 -8.87 -10.82
CA ASP A 131 -7.00 -9.04 -11.43
C ASP A 131 -5.90 -8.10 -10.90
N ALA A 132 -6.21 -6.91 -10.40
CA ALA A 132 -5.16 -6.01 -9.95
C ALA A 132 -4.65 -6.37 -8.55
N ALA A 133 -5.51 -6.79 -7.63
CA ALA A 133 -5.07 -7.31 -6.33
C ALA A 133 -4.28 -8.61 -6.49
N ALA A 134 -4.72 -9.50 -7.40
CA ALA A 134 -3.97 -10.70 -7.79
C ALA A 134 -2.65 -10.37 -8.48
N ASN A 135 -2.61 -9.34 -9.35
CA ASN A 135 -1.39 -8.89 -10.02
C ASN A 135 -0.39 -8.21 -9.07
N VAL A 136 -0.87 -7.42 -8.09
CA VAL A 136 0.01 -6.83 -7.06
C VAL A 136 0.59 -7.95 -6.19
N LYS A 137 -0.23 -8.90 -5.76
CA LYS A 137 0.22 -10.07 -4.99
C LYS A 137 1.17 -10.97 -5.80
N ALA A 138 0.88 -11.24 -7.06
CA ALA A 138 1.72 -12.02 -7.95
C ALA A 138 3.03 -11.31 -8.31
N ARG A 139 3.05 -9.98 -8.49
CA ARG A 139 4.28 -9.20 -8.69
C ARG A 139 5.16 -9.14 -7.46
N ILE A 140 4.58 -9.02 -6.26
CA ILE A 140 5.33 -9.06 -5.00
C ILE A 140 5.94 -10.45 -4.80
N HIS A 141 5.19 -11.53 -4.97
CA HIS A 141 5.69 -12.89 -4.84
C HIS A 141 6.63 -13.32 -5.97
N GLY A 142 6.37 -12.92 -7.21
CA GLY A 142 7.21 -13.25 -8.35
C GLY A 142 8.59 -12.56 -8.35
N ARG A 143 8.73 -11.41 -7.68
CA ARG A 143 10.02 -10.73 -7.50
C ARG A 143 10.80 -11.24 -6.30
N LEU A 144 10.13 -11.63 -5.22
CA LEU A 144 10.79 -12.26 -4.07
C LEU A 144 11.37 -13.64 -4.40
N GLY A 145 10.71 -14.41 -5.27
CA GLY A 145 11.21 -15.73 -5.69
C GLY A 145 12.44 -15.71 -6.60
N ARG A 146 12.77 -14.57 -7.23
CA ARG A 146 13.96 -14.43 -8.10
C ARG A 146 15.20 -13.88 -7.39
N SER A 147 15.11 -13.56 -6.12
CA SER A 147 16.23 -13.02 -5.33
C SER A 147 16.87 -14.06 -4.42
N LEU A 148 16.44 -15.33 -4.49
CA LEU A 148 16.96 -16.45 -3.70
C LEU A 148 17.59 -17.57 -4.57
N GLN A 149 17.91 -17.26 -5.84
CA GLN A 149 18.74 -18.12 -6.69
C GLN A 149 20.03 -17.43 -7.08
#